data_43aff50943c17b057711a6b505843b24
#
_entry.id   43aff50943c17b057711a6b505843b24
#
_cell.length_a   1.000
_cell.length_b   1.000
_cell.length_c   1.000
_cell.angle_alpha   90.00
_cell.angle_beta   90.00
_cell.angle_gamma   90.00
#
_symmetry.space_group_name_H-M   'P 1'
#
loop_
_entity.id
_entity.type
_entity.pdbx_description
1 polymer ?
#
loop_
_entity_poly.entity_id
_entity_poly.type
_entity_poly.pdbx_seq_one_letter_code
_entity_poly.pdbx_strand_id
1 'polypeptide(L)'
;NFQHNGASHILCLYFTIYSMEDKARFFKNCFDWLQPGGMLVVHMVNRDMFDPIINSANPLTLVNAQKYAKKRLTKSVVKFKDFLYKASYVSDNDNDMAYFYETFKDDATKNTRKNEHNLYMDSQRDILASAKSVGFIMHSKIDMVSCQYEYQYLYFLQKPE
;
A
#
# COMPACT_ATOMS: atom_id res chain seq x y z
N ASN A 1 15.92 4.16 19.47
CA ASN A 1 15.28 5.48 19.62
C ASN A 1 15.70 6.33 18.43
N PHE A 2 14.76 6.70 17.57
CA PHE A 2 15.02 7.71 16.55
C PHE A 2 15.17 9.08 17.22
N GLN A 3 16.16 9.86 16.76
CA GLN A 3 16.40 11.19 17.26
C GLN A 3 15.31 12.14 16.73
N HIS A 4 14.71 12.96 17.61
CA HIS A 4 13.81 14.02 17.17
C HIS A 4 14.50 14.96 16.19
N ASN A 5 13.80 15.35 15.13
CA ASN A 5 14.33 16.21 14.06
C ASN A 5 15.62 15.70 13.39
N GLY A 6 15.81 14.37 13.34
CA GLY A 6 17.03 13.77 12.81
C GLY A 6 16.91 13.31 11.35
N ALA A 7 15.71 13.13 10.82
CA ALA A 7 15.49 12.63 9.48
C ALA A 7 15.14 13.75 8.49
N SER A 8 15.79 13.79 7.35
CA SER A 8 15.40 14.68 6.25
C SER A 8 14.22 14.11 5.44
N HIS A 9 14.14 12.78 5.32
CA HIS A 9 13.10 12.08 4.57
C HIS A 9 12.68 10.81 5.32
N ILE A 10 11.37 10.51 5.25
CA ILE A 10 10.79 9.24 5.70
C ILE A 10 9.96 8.68 4.54
N LEU A 11 10.11 7.38 4.27
CA LEU A 11 9.38 6.69 3.21
C LEU A 11 8.46 5.63 3.81
N CYS A 12 7.16 5.73 3.53
CA CYS A 12 6.14 4.74 3.87
C CYS A 12 5.56 4.20 2.56
N LEU A 13 6.16 3.11 2.05
CA LEU A 13 5.88 2.59 0.72
C LEU A 13 5.09 1.27 0.77
N TYR A 14 4.54 0.89 -0.35
CA TYR A 14 3.95 -0.41 -0.64
C TYR A 14 2.91 -0.88 0.39
N PHE A 15 1.81 -0.13 0.50
CA PHE A 15 0.66 -0.42 1.39
C PHE A 15 0.94 -0.40 2.90
N THR A 16 2.15 -0.08 3.34
CA THR A 16 2.52 -0.08 4.76
C THR A 16 1.58 0.78 5.61
N ILE A 17 1.12 1.93 5.07
CA ILE A 17 0.17 2.80 5.79
C ILE A 17 -1.15 2.09 6.14
N TYR A 18 -1.58 1.12 5.31
CA TYR A 18 -2.82 0.37 5.52
C TYR A 18 -2.67 -0.77 6.53
N SER A 19 -1.45 -1.16 6.90
CA SER A 19 -1.20 -2.10 7.99
C SER A 19 -1.29 -1.45 9.38
N MET A 20 -1.48 -0.13 9.44
CA MET A 20 -1.52 0.64 10.67
C MET A 20 -2.96 1.04 10.99
N GLU A 21 -3.46 0.62 12.15
CA GLU A 21 -4.76 1.02 12.66
C GLU A 21 -4.73 2.50 13.05
N ASP A 22 -3.78 2.90 13.91
CA ASP A 22 -3.62 4.28 14.38
C ASP A 22 -2.67 5.09 13.47
N LYS A 23 -3.23 5.60 12.38
CA LYS A 23 -2.48 6.44 11.43
C LYS A 23 -2.13 7.81 12.00
N ALA A 24 -2.94 8.34 12.93
CA ALA A 24 -2.64 9.61 13.61
C ALA A 24 -1.34 9.52 14.41
N ARG A 25 -1.18 8.43 15.16
CA ARG A 25 0.07 8.15 15.88
C ARG A 25 1.27 7.96 14.95
N PHE A 26 1.07 7.27 13.82
CA PHE A 26 2.11 7.13 12.80
C PHE A 26 2.55 8.50 12.28
N PHE A 27 1.63 9.37 11.87
CA PHE A 27 1.95 10.71 11.37
C PHE A 27 2.61 11.56 12.44
N LYS A 28 2.15 11.49 13.70
CA LYS A 28 2.80 12.20 14.80
C LYS A 28 4.25 11.75 14.98
N ASN A 29 4.53 10.46 14.96
CA ASN A 29 5.89 9.93 15.08
C ASN A 29 6.77 10.42 13.92
N CYS A 30 6.27 10.35 12.68
CA CYS A 30 7.00 10.85 11.51
C CYS A 30 7.28 12.36 11.61
N PHE A 31 6.30 13.13 12.09
CA PHE A 31 6.46 14.58 12.28
C PHE A 31 7.53 14.90 13.32
N ASP A 32 7.57 14.16 14.42
CA ASP A 32 8.56 14.34 15.49
C ASP A 32 9.97 13.94 15.02
N TRP A 33 10.11 12.94 14.17
CA TRP A 33 11.41 12.46 13.66
C TRP A 33 11.97 13.32 12.52
N LEU A 34 11.11 13.92 11.70
CA LEU A 34 11.54 14.78 10.60
C LEU A 34 12.08 16.10 11.12
N GLN A 35 13.18 16.57 10.50
CA GLN A 35 13.64 17.93 10.66
C GLN A 35 12.66 18.94 10.05
N PRO A 36 12.68 20.22 10.48
CA PRO A 36 11.95 21.29 9.78
C PRO A 36 12.27 21.28 8.27
N GLY A 37 11.26 21.46 7.42
CA GLY A 37 11.38 21.32 5.96
C GLY A 37 11.49 19.89 5.45
N GLY A 38 11.58 18.88 6.34
CA GLY A 38 11.69 17.46 5.98
C GLY A 38 10.44 16.90 5.31
N MET A 39 10.60 15.77 4.61
CA MET A 39 9.57 15.19 3.74
C MET A 39 9.19 13.77 4.16
N LEU A 40 7.88 13.53 4.29
CA LEU A 40 7.30 12.19 4.38
C LEU A 40 6.67 11.81 3.04
N VAL A 41 7.10 10.69 2.47
CA VAL A 41 6.49 10.12 1.27
C VAL A 41 5.61 8.94 1.66
N VAL A 42 4.32 9.00 1.30
CA VAL A 42 3.36 7.94 1.63
C VAL A 42 2.74 7.38 0.34
N HIS A 43 2.84 6.06 0.19
CA HIS A 43 2.16 5.35 -0.89
C HIS A 43 0.72 5.07 -0.46
N MET A 44 -0.24 5.67 -1.17
CA MET A 44 -1.67 5.47 -0.96
C MET A 44 -2.35 4.97 -2.23
N VAL A 45 -3.52 4.34 -2.06
CA VAL A 45 -4.28 3.76 -3.16
C VAL A 45 -5.71 4.28 -3.19
N ASN A 46 -6.34 4.26 -4.37
CA ASN A 46 -7.79 4.30 -4.44
C ASN A 46 -8.31 2.90 -4.06
N ARG A 47 -8.85 2.78 -2.84
CA ARG A 47 -9.24 1.49 -2.25
C ARG A 47 -10.27 0.71 -3.07
N ASP A 48 -11.09 1.41 -3.85
CA ASP A 48 -12.17 0.81 -4.62
C ASP A 48 -11.69 0.27 -5.98
N MET A 49 -10.57 0.80 -6.48
CA MET A 49 -10.16 0.62 -7.88
C MET A 49 -8.80 -0.06 -8.06
N PHE A 50 -7.88 0.05 -7.07
CA PHE A 50 -6.53 -0.50 -7.22
C PHE A 50 -6.52 -2.03 -7.28
N ASP A 51 -5.46 -2.59 -7.86
CA ASP A 51 -5.24 -4.03 -7.93
C ASP A 51 -4.16 -4.45 -6.92
N PRO A 52 -4.54 -5.17 -5.83
CA PRO A 52 -3.60 -5.62 -4.82
C PRO A 52 -2.92 -6.96 -5.17
N ILE A 53 -3.40 -7.66 -6.19
CA ILE A 53 -2.93 -9.01 -6.51
C ILE A 53 -1.94 -8.99 -7.67
N ILE A 54 -0.94 -9.89 -7.60
CA ILE A 54 0.00 -10.08 -8.70
C ILE A 54 -0.76 -10.60 -9.92
N ASN A 55 -0.60 -9.90 -11.02
CA ASN A 55 -1.20 -10.30 -12.28
C ASN A 55 -0.55 -11.61 -12.73
N SER A 56 -1.37 -12.64 -13.02
CA SER A 56 -0.89 -13.93 -13.52
C SER A 56 -0.40 -13.87 -14.97
N ALA A 57 -0.59 -12.74 -15.63
CA ALA A 57 -0.10 -12.51 -16.98
C ALA A 57 1.44 -12.38 -17.00
N ASN A 58 2.03 -12.79 -18.11
CA ASN A 58 3.45 -12.62 -18.40
C ASN A 58 3.89 -11.18 -18.04
N PRO A 59 4.96 -10.99 -17.22
CA PRO A 59 5.44 -9.66 -16.85
C PRO A 59 5.84 -8.78 -18.07
N LEU A 60 5.91 -9.37 -19.25
CA LEU A 60 6.10 -8.66 -20.52
C LEU A 60 4.78 -8.21 -21.19
N THR A 61 3.62 -8.60 -20.67
CA THR A 61 2.33 -8.12 -21.17
C THR A 61 1.89 -6.91 -20.37
N LEU A 62 1.89 -5.76 -21.03
CA LEU A 62 1.48 -4.44 -20.51
C LEU A 62 -0.02 -4.31 -20.21
N VAL A 63 -0.74 -5.42 -20.13
CA VAL A 63 -2.20 -5.43 -20.03
C VAL A 63 -2.63 -5.90 -18.65
N ASN A 64 -3.22 -4.99 -17.89
CA ASN A 64 -3.84 -5.31 -16.61
C ASN A 64 -5.14 -6.11 -16.84
N ALA A 65 -5.20 -7.34 -16.34
CA ALA A 65 -6.37 -8.21 -16.45
C ALA A 65 -7.64 -7.60 -15.83
N GLN A 66 -7.52 -6.76 -14.80
CA GLN A 66 -8.63 -6.03 -14.20
C GLN A 66 -9.36 -5.13 -15.20
N LYS A 67 -8.61 -4.51 -16.12
CA LYS A 67 -9.16 -3.57 -17.11
C LYS A 67 -10.22 -4.21 -18.03
N TYR A 68 -10.12 -5.50 -18.28
CA TYR A 68 -11.02 -6.26 -19.15
C TYR A 68 -11.99 -7.15 -18.38
N ALA A 69 -11.87 -7.24 -17.07
CA ALA A 69 -12.75 -8.05 -16.25
C ALA A 69 -14.09 -7.33 -16.02
N LYS A 70 -15.20 -8.04 -16.26
CA LYS A 70 -16.56 -7.53 -15.94
C LYS A 70 -16.79 -7.32 -14.44
N LYS A 71 -16.04 -8.04 -13.60
CA LYS A 71 -16.02 -7.91 -12.14
C LYS A 71 -14.58 -7.87 -11.68
N ARG A 72 -14.32 -7.15 -10.58
CA ARG A 72 -13.00 -7.09 -9.96
C ARG A 72 -12.44 -8.49 -9.70
N LEU A 73 -11.25 -8.75 -10.18
CA LEU A 73 -10.51 -9.97 -9.87
C LEU A 73 -9.96 -9.86 -8.46
N THR A 74 -10.31 -10.81 -7.61
CA THR A 74 -9.91 -10.83 -6.20
C THR A 74 -9.03 -12.03 -5.86
N LYS A 75 -8.73 -12.88 -6.85
CA LYS A 75 -7.92 -14.08 -6.67
C LYS A 75 -6.92 -14.21 -7.79
N SER A 76 -5.71 -14.65 -7.45
CA SER A 76 -4.65 -14.92 -8.39
C SER A 76 -3.95 -16.23 -8.05
N VAL A 77 -3.51 -16.95 -9.08
CA VAL A 77 -2.68 -18.15 -8.94
C VAL A 77 -1.54 -18.00 -9.93
N VAL A 78 -0.32 -17.98 -9.41
CA VAL A 78 0.90 -17.82 -10.22
C VAL A 78 1.83 -18.99 -9.94
N LYS A 79 2.27 -19.69 -10.99
CA LYS A 79 3.25 -20.74 -10.89
C LYS A 79 4.63 -20.15 -11.17
N PHE A 80 5.47 -20.11 -10.15
CA PHE A 80 6.88 -19.80 -10.25
C PHE A 80 7.69 -21.10 -10.49
N LYS A 81 8.98 -20.96 -10.79
CA LYS A 81 9.84 -22.12 -11.08
C LYS A 81 9.79 -23.18 -9.98
N ASP A 82 9.90 -22.75 -8.72
CA ASP A 82 10.12 -23.63 -7.58
C ASP A 82 8.95 -23.63 -6.58
N PHE A 83 7.91 -22.82 -6.81
CA PHE A 83 6.75 -22.76 -5.93
C PHE A 83 5.47 -22.29 -6.63
N LEU A 84 4.33 -22.61 -6.04
CA LEU A 84 3.01 -22.13 -6.41
C LEU A 84 2.59 -21.02 -5.44
N TYR A 85 2.26 -19.84 -5.99
CA TYR A 85 1.72 -18.72 -5.25
C TYR A 85 0.22 -18.59 -5.51
N LYS A 86 -0.56 -18.38 -4.44
CA LYS A 86 -1.96 -18.03 -4.52
C LYS A 86 -2.21 -16.80 -3.67
N ALA A 87 -3.00 -15.87 -4.20
CA ALA A 87 -3.43 -14.71 -3.46
C ALA A 87 -4.96 -14.56 -3.52
N SER A 88 -5.54 -14.02 -2.46
CA SER A 88 -6.95 -13.65 -2.40
C SER A 88 -7.09 -12.34 -1.63
N TYR A 89 -7.84 -11.39 -2.19
CA TYR A 89 -8.14 -10.10 -1.59
C TYR A 89 -9.64 -9.97 -1.38
N VAL A 90 -10.05 -9.63 -0.19
CA VAL A 90 -11.46 -9.43 0.19
C VAL A 90 -11.58 -8.04 0.80
N SER A 91 -12.41 -7.17 0.21
CA SER A 91 -12.72 -5.86 0.77
C SER A 91 -14.00 -5.91 1.59
N ASP A 92 -13.97 -5.28 2.76
CA ASP A 92 -15.10 -5.01 3.62
C ASP A 92 -15.23 -3.47 3.73
N ASN A 93 -15.98 -2.91 2.78
CA ASN A 93 -16.11 -1.46 2.65
C ASN A 93 -16.97 -0.85 3.75
N ASP A 94 -17.83 -1.64 4.39
CA ASP A 94 -18.69 -1.15 5.48
C ASP A 94 -17.88 -0.87 6.76
N ASN A 95 -16.78 -1.60 6.93
CA ASN A 95 -15.89 -1.47 8.09
C ASN A 95 -14.55 -0.81 7.73
N ASP A 96 -14.37 -0.28 6.53
CA ASP A 96 -13.10 0.26 6.03
C ASP A 96 -11.92 -0.71 6.16
N MET A 97 -12.19 -2.02 5.95
CA MET A 97 -11.20 -3.08 6.09
C MET A 97 -10.98 -3.83 4.77
N ALA A 98 -9.82 -4.44 4.65
CA ALA A 98 -9.58 -5.47 3.66
C ALA A 98 -8.69 -6.58 4.23
N TYR A 99 -8.86 -7.76 3.67
CA TYR A 99 -8.12 -8.95 4.06
C TYR A 99 -7.36 -9.48 2.86
N PHE A 100 -6.06 -9.61 3.00
CA PHE A 100 -5.19 -10.12 1.95
C PHE A 100 -4.55 -11.43 2.40
N TYR A 101 -4.90 -12.51 1.73
CA TYR A 101 -4.43 -13.85 2.02
C TYR A 101 -3.45 -14.30 0.95
N GLU A 102 -2.31 -14.82 1.38
CA GLU A 102 -1.29 -15.37 0.49
C GLU A 102 -0.97 -16.81 0.89
N THR A 103 -0.72 -17.64 -0.11
CA THR A 103 -0.27 -19.02 0.10
C THR A 103 0.88 -19.31 -0.84
N PHE A 104 1.99 -19.77 -0.27
CA PHE A 104 3.18 -20.22 -0.99
C PHE A 104 3.34 -21.72 -0.76
N LYS A 105 3.30 -22.52 -1.82
CA LYS A 105 3.53 -23.96 -1.76
C LYS A 105 4.80 -24.30 -2.50
N ASP A 106 5.78 -24.77 -1.77
CA ASP A 106 7.05 -25.23 -2.30
C ASP A 106 6.90 -26.56 -3.09
N ASP A 107 7.53 -26.65 -4.25
CA ASP A 107 7.37 -27.81 -5.13
C ASP A 107 8.22 -29.01 -4.69
N ALA A 108 9.39 -28.77 -4.12
CA ALA A 108 10.30 -29.83 -3.71
C ALA A 108 9.87 -30.44 -2.36
N THR A 109 9.68 -29.59 -1.36
CA THR A 109 9.37 -30.02 0.01
C THR A 109 7.88 -30.25 0.26
N LYS A 110 7.00 -29.73 -0.64
CA LYS A 110 5.54 -29.68 -0.48
C LYS A 110 5.06 -28.86 0.71
N ASN A 111 5.96 -28.18 1.40
CA ASN A 111 5.63 -27.31 2.51
C ASN A 111 4.77 -26.12 2.03
N THR A 112 3.87 -25.67 2.91
CA THR A 112 2.98 -24.56 2.62
C THR A 112 3.15 -23.48 3.69
N ARG A 113 3.44 -22.24 3.25
CA ARG A 113 3.39 -21.03 4.09
C ARG A 113 2.14 -20.24 3.73
N LYS A 114 1.45 -19.75 4.75
CA LYS A 114 0.29 -18.86 4.59
C LYS A 114 0.57 -17.56 5.32
N ASN A 115 0.22 -16.45 4.68
CA ASN A 115 0.22 -15.12 5.29
C ASN A 115 -1.20 -14.58 5.24
N GLU A 116 -1.57 -13.83 6.27
CA GLU A 116 -2.81 -13.08 6.36
C GLU A 116 -2.48 -11.65 6.77
N HIS A 117 -2.97 -10.68 6.00
CA HIS A 117 -2.79 -9.27 6.26
C HIS A 117 -4.15 -8.60 6.43
N ASN A 118 -4.34 -7.99 7.59
CA ASN A 118 -5.48 -7.11 7.86
C ASN A 118 -5.09 -5.69 7.49
N LEU A 119 -5.86 -5.08 6.59
CA LEU A 119 -5.59 -3.76 6.07
C LEU A 119 -6.70 -2.80 6.48
N TYR A 120 -6.33 -1.71 7.15
CA TYR A 120 -7.23 -0.61 7.54
C TYR A 120 -7.33 0.37 6.38
N MET A 121 -8.38 0.22 5.59
CA MET A 121 -8.54 0.84 4.27
C MET A 121 -9.25 2.19 4.32
N ASP A 122 -8.84 3.07 5.24
CA ASP A 122 -9.32 4.46 5.25
C ASP A 122 -9.18 5.13 3.89
N SER A 123 -10.07 6.06 3.58
CA SER A 123 -9.99 6.81 2.33
C SER A 123 -8.73 7.69 2.27
N GLN A 124 -8.24 7.97 1.06
CA GLN A 124 -7.11 8.92 0.90
C GLN A 124 -7.39 10.27 1.57
N ARG A 125 -8.66 10.73 1.50
CA ARG A 125 -9.09 11.98 2.13
C ARG A 125 -8.90 11.94 3.64
N ASP A 126 -9.30 10.86 4.28
CA ASP A 126 -9.26 10.74 5.74
C ASP A 126 -7.81 10.55 6.23
N ILE A 127 -7.00 9.79 5.48
CA ILE A 127 -5.55 9.66 5.73
C ILE A 127 -4.85 11.02 5.63
N LEU A 128 -5.15 11.81 4.58
CA LEU A 128 -4.58 13.16 4.41
C LEU A 128 -5.08 14.13 5.46
N ALA A 129 -6.34 14.03 5.88
CA ALA A 129 -6.89 14.84 6.97
C ALA A 129 -6.16 14.55 8.28
N SER A 130 -5.87 13.27 8.57
CA SER A 130 -5.09 12.85 9.74
C SER A 130 -3.65 13.43 9.68
N ALA A 131 -2.98 13.35 8.54
CA ALA A 131 -1.66 13.95 8.37
C ALA A 131 -1.68 15.47 8.59
N LYS A 132 -2.68 16.15 7.99
CA LYS A 132 -2.87 17.60 8.14
C LYS A 132 -3.12 18.01 9.61
N SER A 133 -3.88 17.23 10.37
CA SER A 133 -4.17 17.52 11.78
C SER A 133 -2.92 17.50 12.67
N VAL A 134 -1.89 16.75 12.27
CA VAL A 134 -0.58 16.72 12.93
C VAL A 134 0.31 17.89 12.53
N GLY A 135 0.03 18.57 11.42
CA GLY A 135 0.77 19.73 10.94
C GLY A 135 1.47 19.55 9.58
N PHE A 136 1.32 18.39 8.93
CA PHE A 136 1.87 18.21 7.58
C PHE A 136 1.14 19.06 6.54
N ILE A 137 1.91 19.57 5.58
CA ILE A 137 1.42 20.26 4.38
C ILE A 137 1.61 19.33 3.18
N MET A 138 0.56 19.12 2.39
CA MET A 138 0.68 18.39 1.14
C MET A 138 1.48 19.21 0.13
N HIS A 139 2.66 18.73 -0.24
CA HIS A 139 3.56 19.39 -1.19
C HIS A 139 3.24 18.99 -2.63
N SER A 140 3.13 17.69 -2.90
CA SER A 140 2.84 17.17 -4.25
C SER A 140 2.26 15.76 -4.20
N LYS A 141 1.76 15.31 -5.37
CA LYS A 141 1.23 13.97 -5.60
C LYS A 141 1.74 13.45 -6.94
N ILE A 142 2.21 12.22 -6.98
CA ILE A 142 2.58 11.51 -8.21
C ILE A 142 1.59 10.38 -8.43
N ASP A 143 1.00 10.32 -9.63
CA ASP A 143 0.24 9.16 -10.10
C ASP A 143 1.22 8.10 -10.61
N MET A 144 1.08 6.87 -10.15
CA MET A 144 2.01 5.79 -10.46
C MET A 144 1.60 4.99 -11.71
N VAL A 145 0.64 5.47 -12.49
CA VAL A 145 0.17 4.79 -13.71
C VAL A 145 1.28 4.54 -14.72
N SER A 146 2.25 5.44 -14.83
CA SER A 146 3.43 5.27 -15.69
C SER A 146 4.35 4.11 -15.27
N CYS A 147 4.27 3.71 -14.00
CA CYS A 147 4.96 2.56 -13.43
C CYS A 147 4.09 1.30 -13.44
N GLN A 148 2.93 1.31 -14.13
CA GLN A 148 1.93 0.23 -14.18
C GLN A 148 1.21 -0.02 -12.85
N TYR A 149 1.25 0.94 -11.93
CA TYR A 149 0.49 0.91 -10.68
C TYR A 149 -0.73 1.83 -10.80
N GLU A 150 -1.77 1.36 -11.53
CA GLU A 150 -3.03 2.09 -11.70
C GLU A 150 -3.72 2.29 -10.35
N TYR A 151 -4.32 3.49 -10.16
CA TYR A 151 -5.03 3.87 -8.93
C TYR A 151 -4.15 3.90 -7.67
N GLN A 152 -2.85 4.04 -7.85
CA GLN A 152 -1.85 4.12 -6.77
C GLN A 152 -1.06 5.42 -6.90
N TYR A 153 -0.72 6.02 -5.77
CA TYR A 153 -0.19 7.38 -5.71
C TYR A 153 0.88 7.50 -4.64
N LEU A 154 1.92 8.30 -4.92
CA LEU A 154 2.85 8.78 -3.90
C LEU A 154 2.46 10.20 -3.50
N TYR A 155 2.19 10.41 -2.24
CA TYR A 155 1.94 11.71 -1.64
C TYR A 155 3.18 12.19 -0.90
N PHE A 156 3.56 13.43 -1.18
CA PHE A 156 4.69 14.11 -0.55
C PHE A 156 4.14 15.10 0.47
N LEU A 157 4.39 14.81 1.74
CA LEU A 157 3.89 15.57 2.88
C LEU A 157 5.08 16.24 3.56
N GLN A 158 5.08 17.56 3.61
CA GLN A 158 6.18 18.34 4.17
C GLN A 158 5.89 18.76 5.61
N LYS A 159 6.88 18.60 6.48
CA LYS A 159 6.90 19.28 7.77
C LYS A 159 7.28 20.76 7.53
N PRO A 160 6.50 21.74 7.99
CA PRO A 160 6.87 23.15 7.89
C PRO A 160 8.24 23.45 8.51
N GLU A 161 8.86 24.59 8.08
CA GLU A 161 10.07 25.12 8.69
C GLU A 161 9.85 25.63 10.11
#